data_8c5a6a283bb83eca096fba8ce7b99fe8
#
_entry.id   8c5a6a283bb83eca096fba8ce7b99fe8
#
_cell.length_a   1.000
_cell.length_b   1.000
_cell.length_c   1.000
_cell.angle_alpha   90.00
_cell.angle_beta   90.00
_cell.angle_gamma   90.00
#
_symmetry.space_group_name_H-M   'P 1'
#
loop_
_entity.id
_entity.type
_entity.pdbx_description
1 polymer ?
#
loop_
_entity_poly.entity_id
_entity_poly.type
_entity_poly.pdbx_seq_one_letter_code
_entity_poly.pdbx_strand_id
1 'polypeptide(L)'
;MPTLVLIRHGQSTWNLENRFTGWWDVDVTEKGAAEAVAAGELLKAKGLDFDQCFTSLQKRAIKTLDLALEAMDRLWLPVEKDWRLNERHYGGLTGLNKAETAAEHGEDQVKVWRRSFDVPPPPLAAGSAFDLSQDRRYAGIPVPATESLKDTIARVLPYWENRIAPELRAGKRVLISAHGNSLRALVKHLSNIPDDEITSLEIPTGQPIVYELADDLTARDRYYLSER
;
A
#
# COMPACT_ATOMS: atom_id res chain seq x y z
N MET A 1 -16.39 14.98 11.50
CA MET A 1 -15.09 15.13 10.80
C MET A 1 -14.80 13.82 10.09
N PRO A 2 -14.44 13.84 8.81
CA PRO A 2 -14.07 12.64 8.09
C PRO A 2 -12.82 11.99 8.71
N THR A 3 -12.87 10.69 8.89
CA THR A 3 -11.76 9.91 9.44
C THR A 3 -11.26 8.93 8.38
N LEU A 4 -9.96 8.96 8.13
CA LEU A 4 -9.28 8.03 7.24
C LEU A 4 -8.24 7.24 8.01
N VAL A 5 -8.25 5.93 7.87
CA VAL A 5 -7.19 5.07 8.41
C VAL A 5 -6.50 4.32 7.29
N LEU A 6 -5.18 4.33 7.31
CA LEU A 6 -4.33 3.62 6.37
C LEU A 6 -3.58 2.50 7.10
N ILE A 7 -3.57 1.29 6.55
CA ILE A 7 -2.78 0.16 7.08
C ILE A 7 -1.95 -0.43 5.94
N ARG A 8 -0.63 -0.49 6.11
CA ARG A 8 0.21 -1.31 5.24
C ARG A 8 -0.01 -2.77 5.59
N HIS A 9 -0.12 -3.62 4.57
CA HIS A 9 -0.22 -5.07 4.77
C HIS A 9 0.83 -5.60 5.76
N GLY A 10 0.48 -6.66 6.50
CA GLY A 10 1.38 -7.35 7.40
C GLY A 10 2.59 -7.95 6.66
N GLN A 11 3.61 -8.36 7.40
CA GLN A 11 4.81 -8.96 6.82
C GLN A 11 4.42 -10.05 5.81
N SER A 12 4.94 -9.95 4.57
CA SER A 12 4.76 -10.98 3.54
C SER A 12 5.93 -11.96 3.52
N THR A 13 5.73 -13.11 2.86
CA THR A 13 6.80 -14.11 2.68
C THR A 13 8.04 -13.50 2.04
N TRP A 14 7.87 -12.63 1.03
CA TRP A 14 9.01 -11.98 0.38
C TRP A 14 9.57 -10.78 1.14
N ASN A 15 8.83 -10.19 2.08
CA ASN A 15 9.44 -9.30 3.08
C ASN A 15 10.41 -10.08 3.97
N LEU A 16 10.01 -11.26 4.46
CA LEU A 16 10.83 -12.14 5.28
C LEU A 16 12.08 -12.61 4.53
N GLU A 17 11.93 -12.97 3.25
CA GLU A 17 13.03 -13.41 2.37
C GLU A 17 13.90 -12.26 1.83
N ASN A 18 13.59 -11.01 2.18
CA ASN A 18 14.27 -9.81 1.69
C ASN A 18 14.28 -9.70 0.15
N ARG A 19 13.14 -9.97 -0.50
CA ARG A 19 13.00 -9.94 -1.97
C ARG A 19 12.15 -8.75 -2.42
N PHE A 20 12.39 -8.31 -3.67
CA PHE A 20 11.54 -7.34 -4.34
C PHE A 20 10.22 -8.00 -4.75
N THR A 21 9.08 -7.46 -4.32
CA THR A 21 7.78 -8.09 -4.54
C THR A 21 6.98 -7.41 -5.67
N GLY A 22 6.74 -6.13 -5.57
CA GLY A 22 5.93 -5.40 -6.55
C GLY A 22 4.52 -5.98 -6.72
N TRP A 23 4.14 -6.24 -7.96
CA TRP A 23 2.81 -6.79 -8.29
C TRP A 23 2.71 -8.31 -8.15
N TRP A 24 3.82 -9.01 -7.97
CA TRP A 24 3.77 -10.45 -7.70
C TRP A 24 2.99 -10.73 -6.43
N ASP A 25 2.11 -11.75 -6.48
CA ASP A 25 1.10 -11.96 -5.45
C ASP A 25 1.54 -13.00 -4.41
N VAL A 26 2.32 -12.55 -3.43
CA VAL A 26 2.74 -13.37 -2.29
C VAL A 26 1.81 -13.17 -1.10
N ASP A 27 1.79 -14.15 -0.22
CA ASP A 27 0.96 -14.16 0.99
C ASP A 27 1.65 -13.46 2.17
N VAL A 28 0.87 -13.17 3.21
CA VAL A 28 1.38 -12.78 4.52
C VAL A 28 1.99 -13.99 5.25
N THR A 29 2.99 -13.74 6.10
CA THR A 29 3.50 -14.73 7.05
C THR A 29 2.57 -14.86 8.26
N GLU A 30 2.81 -15.85 9.13
CA GLU A 30 2.10 -15.94 10.42
C GLU A 30 2.27 -14.65 11.24
N LYS A 31 3.47 -14.06 11.24
CA LYS A 31 3.73 -12.76 11.85
C LYS A 31 2.89 -11.66 11.21
N GLY A 32 2.83 -11.63 9.87
CA GLY A 32 2.04 -10.63 9.15
C GLY A 32 0.53 -10.77 9.42
N ALA A 33 0.04 -11.99 9.56
CA ALA A 33 -1.35 -12.24 9.97
C ALA A 33 -1.59 -11.75 11.41
N ALA A 34 -0.68 -12.02 12.34
CA ALA A 34 -0.76 -11.52 13.73
C ALA A 34 -0.71 -9.98 13.78
N GLU A 35 0.12 -9.33 12.95
CA GLU A 35 0.15 -7.87 12.82
C GLU A 35 -1.21 -7.32 12.36
N ALA A 36 -1.88 -7.99 11.42
CA ALA A 36 -3.19 -7.59 10.93
C ALA A 36 -4.28 -7.71 11.99
N VAL A 37 -4.30 -8.81 12.74
CA VAL A 37 -5.23 -9.02 13.87
C VAL A 37 -5.00 -7.96 14.95
N ALA A 38 -3.74 -7.72 15.34
CA ALA A 38 -3.41 -6.70 16.33
C ALA A 38 -3.84 -5.29 15.89
N ALA A 39 -3.72 -4.97 14.59
CA ALA A 39 -4.22 -3.71 14.06
C ALA A 39 -5.74 -3.58 14.23
N GLY A 40 -6.50 -4.63 13.94
CA GLY A 40 -7.96 -4.66 14.13
C GLY A 40 -8.35 -4.54 15.60
N GLU A 41 -7.69 -5.26 16.49
CA GLU A 41 -7.91 -5.17 17.93
C GLU A 41 -7.64 -3.75 18.46
N LEU A 42 -6.56 -3.13 18.00
CA LEU A 42 -6.20 -1.75 18.38
C LEU A 42 -7.27 -0.76 17.88
N LEU A 43 -7.73 -0.88 16.63
CA LEU A 43 -8.79 -0.05 16.06
C LEU A 43 -10.07 -0.16 16.89
N LYS A 44 -10.46 -1.39 17.23
CA LYS A 44 -11.63 -1.68 18.09
C LYS A 44 -11.48 -1.09 19.49
N ALA A 45 -10.33 -1.29 20.13
CA ALA A 45 -10.05 -0.80 21.48
C ALA A 45 -10.09 0.74 21.56
N LYS A 46 -9.69 1.43 20.48
CA LYS A 46 -9.76 2.90 20.37
C LYS A 46 -11.12 3.42 19.91
N GLY A 47 -12.10 2.54 19.73
CA GLY A 47 -13.46 2.92 19.33
C GLY A 47 -13.59 3.42 17.89
N LEU A 48 -12.60 3.14 17.03
CA LEU A 48 -12.67 3.47 15.61
C LEU A 48 -13.58 2.48 14.88
N ASP A 49 -14.45 2.99 14.03
CA ASP A 49 -15.35 2.22 13.18
C ASP A 49 -15.40 2.81 11.78
N PHE A 50 -15.86 2.04 10.80
CA PHE A 50 -15.78 2.40 9.40
C PHE A 50 -17.11 2.15 8.68
N ASP A 51 -17.28 2.85 7.55
CA ASP A 51 -18.48 2.75 6.70
C ASP A 51 -18.12 2.19 5.30
N GLN A 52 -16.85 2.32 4.91
CA GLN A 52 -16.33 1.87 3.62
C GLN A 52 -14.86 1.47 3.75
N CYS A 53 -14.49 0.36 3.11
CA CYS A 53 -13.11 -0.11 3.05
C CYS A 53 -12.62 -0.19 1.60
N PHE A 54 -11.32 0.04 1.42
CA PHE A 54 -10.62 -0.09 0.13
C PHE A 54 -9.36 -0.93 0.28
N THR A 55 -9.04 -1.71 -0.75
CA THR A 55 -7.78 -2.46 -0.80
C THR A 55 -7.35 -2.72 -2.24
N SER A 56 -6.16 -3.27 -2.41
CA SER A 56 -5.62 -3.65 -3.72
C SER A 56 -6.16 -4.98 -4.24
N LEU A 57 -5.66 -5.43 -5.40
CA LEU A 57 -5.92 -6.78 -5.92
C LEU A 57 -4.91 -7.83 -5.42
N GLN A 58 -4.04 -7.48 -4.48
CA GLN A 58 -2.99 -8.36 -3.99
C GLN A 58 -3.37 -8.98 -2.65
N LYS A 59 -3.23 -10.32 -2.55
CA LYS A 59 -3.75 -11.10 -1.40
C LYS A 59 -3.22 -10.62 -0.05
N ARG A 60 -1.96 -10.18 0.05
CA ARG A 60 -1.39 -9.72 1.30
C ARG A 60 -2.10 -8.50 1.89
N ALA A 61 -2.57 -7.57 1.04
CA ALA A 61 -3.36 -6.43 1.49
C ALA A 61 -4.82 -6.81 1.77
N ILE A 62 -5.40 -7.67 0.94
CA ILE A 62 -6.76 -8.20 1.13
C ILE A 62 -6.84 -8.96 2.45
N LYS A 63 -5.93 -9.92 2.70
CA LYS A 63 -5.90 -10.69 3.95
C LYS A 63 -5.66 -9.82 5.18
N THR A 64 -4.78 -8.82 5.07
CA THR A 64 -4.58 -7.88 6.17
C THR A 64 -5.87 -7.15 6.52
N LEU A 65 -6.62 -6.68 5.52
CA LEU A 65 -7.91 -6.04 5.73
C LEU A 65 -8.91 -7.01 6.35
N ASP A 66 -9.06 -8.21 5.79
CA ASP A 66 -10.03 -9.20 6.25
C ASP A 66 -9.76 -9.61 7.71
N LEU A 67 -8.50 -9.89 8.08
CA LEU A 67 -8.11 -10.22 9.45
C LEU A 67 -8.33 -9.06 10.43
N ALA A 68 -8.05 -7.82 10.01
CA ALA A 68 -8.34 -6.65 10.83
C ALA A 68 -9.84 -6.45 11.04
N LEU A 69 -10.66 -6.61 9.99
CA LEU A 69 -12.11 -6.50 10.06
C LEU A 69 -12.73 -7.65 10.89
N GLU A 70 -12.17 -8.86 10.81
CA GLU A 70 -12.59 -10.00 11.64
C GLU A 70 -12.34 -9.70 13.13
N ALA A 71 -11.15 -9.21 13.49
CA ALA A 71 -10.83 -8.81 14.86
C ALA A 71 -11.73 -7.69 15.39
N MET A 72 -12.16 -6.80 14.50
CA MET A 72 -13.13 -5.74 14.81
C MET A 72 -14.59 -6.22 14.89
N ASP A 73 -14.91 -7.45 14.45
CA ASP A 73 -16.26 -7.93 14.20
C ASP A 73 -17.00 -7.06 13.15
N ARG A 74 -16.31 -6.80 12.03
CA ARG A 74 -16.74 -5.89 10.94
C ARG A 74 -16.56 -6.47 9.54
N LEU A 75 -16.46 -7.79 9.37
CA LEU A 75 -16.35 -8.46 8.05
C LEU A 75 -17.48 -8.12 7.08
N TRP A 76 -18.63 -7.67 7.59
CA TRP A 76 -19.79 -7.30 6.79
C TRP A 76 -19.65 -5.93 6.09
N LEU A 77 -18.63 -5.14 6.43
CA LEU A 77 -18.41 -3.84 5.80
C LEU A 77 -18.15 -3.96 4.30
N PRO A 78 -18.65 -3.01 3.48
CA PRO A 78 -18.36 -3.01 2.04
C PRO A 78 -16.87 -2.78 1.79
N VAL A 79 -16.30 -3.62 0.92
CA VAL A 79 -14.90 -3.54 0.51
C VAL A 79 -14.81 -3.38 -1.00
N GLU A 80 -14.17 -2.33 -1.46
CA GLU A 80 -13.82 -2.14 -2.87
C GLU A 80 -12.34 -2.52 -3.09
N LYS A 81 -12.09 -3.37 -4.09
CA LYS A 81 -10.75 -3.81 -4.49
C LYS A 81 -10.39 -3.17 -5.81
N ASP A 82 -9.23 -2.51 -5.86
CA ASP A 82 -8.80 -1.85 -7.10
C ASP A 82 -7.29 -1.96 -7.32
N TRP A 83 -6.88 -2.23 -8.57
CA TRP A 83 -5.48 -2.37 -8.95
C TRP A 83 -4.66 -1.09 -8.72
N ARG A 84 -5.29 0.07 -8.76
CA ARG A 84 -4.61 1.35 -8.51
C ARG A 84 -4.05 1.48 -7.09
N LEU A 85 -4.50 0.65 -6.16
CA LEU A 85 -3.92 0.51 -4.82
C LEU A 85 -2.83 -0.57 -4.72
N ASN A 86 -2.50 -1.30 -5.81
CA ASN A 86 -1.40 -2.25 -5.82
C ASN A 86 -0.06 -1.60 -5.43
N GLU A 87 0.88 -2.43 -4.99
CA GLU A 87 2.26 -2.00 -4.76
C GLU A 87 2.89 -1.46 -6.06
N ARG A 88 3.93 -0.65 -5.96
CA ARG A 88 4.76 -0.24 -7.09
C ARG A 88 5.32 -1.46 -7.81
N HIS A 89 5.28 -1.47 -9.14
CA HIS A 89 5.85 -2.53 -9.94
C HIS A 89 7.37 -2.41 -9.98
N TYR A 90 8.07 -3.44 -9.50
CA TYR A 90 9.53 -3.42 -9.41
C TYR A 90 10.26 -3.88 -10.69
N GLY A 91 9.52 -4.10 -11.79
CA GLY A 91 10.11 -4.44 -13.10
C GLY A 91 10.98 -5.68 -13.04
N GLY A 92 12.16 -5.60 -13.65
CA GLY A 92 13.13 -6.69 -13.70
C GLY A 92 13.74 -7.08 -12.35
N LEU A 93 13.54 -6.28 -11.30
CA LEU A 93 13.99 -6.64 -9.94
C LEU A 93 13.02 -7.59 -9.24
N THR A 94 11.79 -7.79 -9.76
CA THR A 94 10.78 -8.65 -9.14
C THR A 94 11.34 -10.06 -8.87
N GLY A 95 11.23 -10.51 -7.63
CA GLY A 95 11.71 -11.82 -7.18
C GLY A 95 13.18 -11.87 -6.78
N LEU A 96 14.00 -10.87 -7.10
CA LEU A 96 15.41 -10.84 -6.72
C LEU A 96 15.56 -10.53 -5.21
N ASN A 97 16.59 -11.14 -4.59
CA ASN A 97 16.98 -10.80 -3.23
C ASN A 97 17.66 -9.43 -3.21
N LYS A 98 17.28 -8.56 -2.29
CA LYS A 98 17.77 -7.17 -2.25
C LYS A 98 19.26 -7.06 -1.92
N ALA A 99 19.78 -7.94 -1.04
CA ALA A 99 21.20 -7.94 -0.70
C ALA A 99 22.07 -8.47 -1.83
N GLU A 100 21.62 -9.56 -2.50
CA GLU A 100 22.32 -10.10 -3.67
C GLU A 100 22.32 -9.09 -4.83
N THR A 101 21.20 -8.43 -5.08
CA THR A 101 21.10 -7.37 -6.10
C THR A 101 22.03 -6.20 -5.77
N ALA A 102 22.17 -5.82 -4.49
CA ALA A 102 23.11 -4.79 -4.08
C ALA A 102 24.57 -5.22 -4.25
N ALA A 103 24.90 -6.49 -4.01
CA ALA A 103 26.23 -7.04 -4.26
C ALA A 103 26.59 -7.05 -5.76
N GLU A 104 25.62 -7.29 -6.63
CA GLU A 104 25.81 -7.34 -8.09
C GLU A 104 25.89 -5.94 -8.74
N HIS A 105 24.98 -5.04 -8.38
CA HIS A 105 24.82 -3.73 -9.03
C HIS A 105 25.36 -2.54 -8.22
N GLY A 106 25.80 -2.77 -6.98
CA GLY A 106 26.21 -1.76 -6.04
C GLY A 106 25.05 -1.20 -5.21
N GLU A 107 25.34 -0.85 -3.96
CA GLU A 107 24.33 -0.35 -3.01
C GLU A 107 23.71 0.97 -3.47
N ASP A 108 24.50 1.87 -4.06
CA ASP A 108 24.02 3.17 -4.53
C ASP A 108 23.02 3.02 -5.68
N GLN A 109 23.30 2.13 -6.64
CA GLN A 109 22.38 1.87 -7.75
C GLN A 109 21.06 1.26 -7.26
N VAL A 110 21.14 0.28 -6.36
CA VAL A 110 19.94 -0.34 -5.78
C VAL A 110 19.16 0.65 -4.93
N LYS A 111 19.87 1.56 -4.23
CA LYS A 111 19.23 2.65 -3.49
C LYS A 111 18.48 3.60 -4.42
N VAL A 112 19.03 3.94 -5.58
CA VAL A 112 18.35 4.74 -6.62
C VAL A 112 17.05 4.04 -7.05
N TRP A 113 17.10 2.76 -7.43
CA TRP A 113 15.92 2.00 -7.85
C TRP A 113 14.85 1.88 -6.75
N ARG A 114 15.26 1.83 -5.48
CA ARG A 114 14.35 1.68 -4.33
C ARG A 114 13.80 3.01 -3.82
N ARG A 115 14.57 4.08 -3.91
CA ARG A 115 14.34 5.33 -3.17
C ARG A 115 14.34 6.59 -4.03
N SER A 116 14.55 6.50 -5.33
CA SER A 116 14.32 7.63 -6.22
C SER A 116 12.82 7.90 -6.37
N PHE A 117 12.48 9.17 -6.53
CA PHE A 117 11.09 9.58 -6.77
C PHE A 117 10.64 9.19 -8.20
N ASP A 118 11.47 9.41 -9.21
CA ASP A 118 11.11 9.33 -10.63
C ASP A 118 11.96 8.37 -11.46
N VAL A 119 12.98 7.72 -10.86
CA VAL A 119 13.78 6.70 -11.56
C VAL A 119 13.21 5.31 -11.27
N PRO A 120 12.60 4.62 -12.26
CA PRO A 120 12.09 3.28 -12.08
C PRO A 120 13.23 2.25 -12.10
N PRO A 121 13.00 1.05 -11.53
CA PRO A 121 13.84 -0.11 -11.80
C PRO A 121 13.87 -0.47 -13.29
N PRO A 122 14.84 -1.30 -13.75
CA PRO A 122 14.82 -1.84 -15.11
C PRO A 122 13.46 -2.49 -15.43
N PRO A 123 12.95 -2.38 -16.67
CA PRO A 123 11.67 -2.98 -17.02
C PRO A 123 11.73 -4.51 -16.93
N LEU A 124 10.59 -5.13 -16.69
CA LEU A 124 10.47 -6.59 -16.72
C LEU A 124 10.78 -7.11 -18.13
N ALA A 125 11.66 -8.10 -18.22
CA ALA A 125 12.02 -8.70 -19.49
C ALA A 125 10.84 -9.48 -20.10
N ALA A 126 10.76 -9.50 -21.42
CA ALA A 126 9.80 -10.33 -22.14
C ALA A 126 9.99 -11.82 -21.80
N GLY A 127 8.89 -12.51 -21.56
CA GLY A 127 8.93 -13.93 -21.18
C GLY A 127 9.34 -14.19 -19.74
N SER A 128 9.42 -13.17 -18.90
CA SER A 128 9.67 -13.34 -17.47
C SER A 128 8.60 -14.22 -16.82
N ALA A 129 9.02 -15.05 -15.87
CA ALA A 129 8.10 -15.83 -15.03
C ALA A 129 7.16 -14.95 -14.17
N PHE A 130 7.50 -13.67 -14.02
CA PHE A 130 6.72 -12.68 -13.28
C PHE A 130 5.83 -11.80 -14.16
N ASP A 131 5.69 -12.14 -15.45
CA ASP A 131 4.77 -11.45 -16.36
C ASP A 131 3.31 -11.71 -15.95
N LEU A 132 2.57 -10.65 -15.69
CA LEU A 132 1.17 -10.67 -15.28
C LEU A 132 0.21 -10.26 -16.41
N SER A 133 0.70 -10.10 -17.64
CA SER A 133 -0.12 -9.66 -18.79
C SER A 133 -1.29 -10.61 -19.11
N GLN A 134 -1.15 -11.91 -18.74
CA GLN A 134 -2.18 -12.93 -18.90
C GLN A 134 -2.93 -13.24 -17.60
N ASP A 135 -2.63 -12.55 -16.51
CA ASP A 135 -3.34 -12.77 -15.24
C ASP A 135 -4.76 -12.20 -15.33
N ARG A 136 -5.75 -13.05 -15.10
CA ARG A 136 -7.17 -12.70 -15.17
C ARG A 136 -7.54 -11.50 -14.29
N ARG A 137 -6.84 -11.26 -13.19
CA ARG A 137 -7.07 -10.11 -12.29
C ARG A 137 -6.86 -8.77 -13.00
N TYR A 138 -5.99 -8.77 -14.01
CA TYR A 138 -5.60 -7.57 -14.75
C TYR A 138 -6.14 -7.54 -16.18
N ALA A 139 -7.17 -8.36 -16.48
CA ALA A 139 -7.81 -8.35 -17.80
C ALA A 139 -8.34 -6.93 -18.14
N GLY A 140 -7.87 -6.37 -19.25
CA GLY A 140 -8.22 -5.01 -19.67
C GLY A 140 -7.49 -3.88 -18.91
N ILE A 141 -6.56 -4.23 -18.03
CA ILE A 141 -5.74 -3.28 -17.28
C ILE A 141 -4.32 -3.27 -17.88
N PRO A 142 -3.73 -2.09 -18.15
CA PRO A 142 -2.36 -2.02 -18.61
C PRO A 142 -1.41 -2.38 -17.44
N VAL A 143 -0.87 -3.61 -17.45
CA VAL A 143 0.16 -4.02 -16.48
C VAL A 143 1.45 -3.28 -16.84
N PRO A 144 2.02 -2.46 -15.92
CA PRO A 144 3.23 -1.74 -16.22
C PRO A 144 4.44 -2.69 -16.29
N ALA A 145 5.42 -2.40 -17.15
CA ALA A 145 6.68 -3.14 -17.18
C ALA A 145 7.59 -2.78 -15.99
N THR A 146 7.43 -1.59 -15.41
CA THR A 146 8.11 -1.08 -14.22
C THR A 146 7.44 0.22 -13.77
N GLU A 147 7.64 0.60 -12.51
CA GLU A 147 7.14 1.88 -11.98
C GLU A 147 8.17 2.55 -11.06
N SER A 148 8.28 3.87 -11.17
CA SER A 148 8.82 4.74 -10.13
C SER A 148 7.73 5.05 -9.07
N LEU A 149 8.08 5.75 -7.99
CA LEU A 149 7.08 6.28 -7.06
C LEU A 149 6.16 7.30 -7.75
N LYS A 150 6.70 8.14 -8.64
CA LYS A 150 5.94 9.10 -9.44
C LYS A 150 4.88 8.41 -10.31
N ASP A 151 5.21 7.28 -10.94
CA ASP A 151 4.26 6.49 -11.74
C ASP A 151 3.17 5.88 -10.85
N THR A 152 3.53 5.38 -9.67
CA THR A 152 2.57 4.88 -8.68
C THR A 152 1.60 5.98 -8.24
N ILE A 153 2.10 7.19 -7.96
CA ILE A 153 1.28 8.36 -7.62
C ILE A 153 0.32 8.69 -8.76
N ALA A 154 0.79 8.66 -10.01
CA ALA A 154 -0.02 8.99 -11.19
C ALA A 154 -1.26 8.09 -11.36
N ARG A 155 -1.24 6.85 -10.85
CA ARG A 155 -2.43 5.97 -10.85
C ARG A 155 -3.24 6.00 -9.55
N VAL A 156 -2.60 6.26 -8.42
CA VAL A 156 -3.28 6.30 -7.11
C VAL A 156 -4.13 7.56 -6.97
N LEU A 157 -3.60 8.74 -7.34
CA LEU A 157 -4.31 10.01 -7.13
C LEU A 157 -5.62 10.14 -7.89
N PRO A 158 -5.74 9.76 -9.18
CA PRO A 158 -7.04 9.76 -9.84
C PRO A 158 -8.07 8.83 -9.17
N TYR A 159 -7.64 7.70 -8.61
CA TYR A 159 -8.52 6.82 -7.85
C TYR A 159 -8.93 7.44 -6.52
N TRP A 160 -8.00 8.08 -5.82
CA TRP A 160 -8.32 8.87 -4.63
C TRP A 160 -9.40 9.91 -4.93
N GLU A 161 -9.19 10.76 -5.93
CA GLU A 161 -10.10 11.86 -6.25
C GLU A 161 -11.49 11.39 -6.72
N ASN A 162 -11.56 10.32 -7.51
CA ASN A 162 -12.80 9.87 -8.13
C ASN A 162 -13.59 8.85 -7.31
N ARG A 163 -12.94 8.15 -6.37
CA ARG A 163 -13.60 7.06 -5.61
C ARG A 163 -13.49 7.21 -4.10
N ILE A 164 -12.32 7.48 -3.55
CA ILE A 164 -12.11 7.46 -2.10
C ILE A 164 -12.53 8.81 -1.47
N ALA A 165 -12.05 9.92 -2.01
CA ALA A 165 -12.37 11.25 -1.50
C ALA A 165 -13.88 11.57 -1.50
N PRO A 166 -14.69 11.16 -2.49
CA PRO A 166 -16.14 11.33 -2.44
C PRO A 166 -16.81 10.64 -1.24
N GLU A 167 -16.35 9.46 -0.84
CA GLU A 167 -16.89 8.75 0.33
C GLU A 167 -16.60 9.54 1.63
N LEU A 168 -15.39 10.07 1.76
CA LEU A 168 -15.01 10.93 2.89
C LEU A 168 -15.79 12.25 2.90
N ARG A 169 -16.00 12.89 1.74
CA ARG A 169 -16.83 14.13 1.61
C ARG A 169 -18.30 13.86 1.94
N ALA A 170 -18.77 12.63 1.72
CA ALA A 170 -20.11 12.19 2.16
C ALA A 170 -20.21 11.90 3.66
N GLY A 171 -19.13 12.15 4.42
CA GLY A 171 -19.07 11.97 5.88
C GLY A 171 -18.77 10.54 6.33
N LYS A 172 -18.42 9.64 5.42
CA LYS A 172 -18.06 8.27 5.76
C LYS A 172 -16.67 8.18 6.39
N ARG A 173 -16.51 7.19 7.27
CA ARG A 173 -15.23 6.78 7.85
C ARG A 173 -14.63 5.70 6.95
N VAL A 174 -13.40 5.89 6.52
CA VAL A 174 -12.77 5.06 5.49
C VAL A 174 -11.53 4.35 6.05
N LEU A 175 -11.43 3.06 5.76
CA LEU A 175 -10.25 2.22 6.03
C LEU A 175 -9.63 1.77 4.70
N ILE A 176 -8.32 1.96 4.55
CA ILE A 176 -7.55 1.50 3.40
C ILE A 176 -6.45 0.54 3.86
N SER A 177 -6.45 -0.69 3.35
CA SER A 177 -5.33 -1.60 3.48
C SER A 177 -4.62 -1.72 2.15
N ALA A 178 -3.33 -1.32 2.10
CA ALA A 178 -2.56 -1.30 0.86
C ALA A 178 -1.06 -1.54 1.10
N HIS A 179 -0.18 -0.90 0.33
CA HIS A 179 1.24 -1.21 0.26
C HIS A 179 2.10 0.01 0.53
N GLY A 180 3.41 -0.21 0.74
CA GLY A 180 4.32 0.87 1.09
C GLY A 180 4.30 2.04 0.11
N ASN A 181 4.36 1.78 -1.20
CA ASN A 181 4.41 2.87 -2.18
C ASN A 181 3.02 3.45 -2.53
N SER A 182 1.96 2.64 -2.60
CA SER A 182 0.62 3.18 -2.79
C SER A 182 0.15 4.02 -1.60
N LEU A 183 0.52 3.64 -0.37
CA LEU A 183 0.25 4.46 0.81
C LEU A 183 1.13 5.71 0.86
N ARG A 184 2.42 5.64 0.42
CA ARG A 184 3.25 6.85 0.27
C ARG A 184 2.61 7.86 -0.69
N ALA A 185 1.97 7.41 -1.76
CA ALA A 185 1.25 8.29 -2.68
C ALA A 185 0.15 9.07 -1.94
N LEU A 186 -0.66 8.40 -1.12
CA LEU A 186 -1.71 9.02 -0.33
C LEU A 186 -1.16 9.93 0.76
N VAL A 187 -0.15 9.47 1.51
CA VAL A 187 0.48 10.26 2.58
C VAL A 187 1.14 11.52 2.01
N LYS A 188 1.84 11.42 0.87
CA LYS A 188 2.41 12.57 0.19
C LYS A 188 1.34 13.61 -0.16
N HIS A 189 0.25 13.17 -0.75
CA HIS A 189 -0.86 14.04 -1.14
C HIS A 189 -1.52 14.71 0.08
N LEU A 190 -1.90 13.92 1.09
CA LEU A 190 -2.63 14.40 2.27
C LEU A 190 -1.78 15.28 3.19
N SER A 191 -0.48 15.04 3.26
CA SER A 191 0.44 15.75 4.16
C SER A 191 1.33 16.77 3.42
N ASN A 192 1.12 16.98 2.11
CA ASN A 192 1.92 17.88 1.26
C ASN A 192 3.44 17.68 1.38
N ILE A 193 3.87 16.40 1.44
CA ILE A 193 5.29 16.06 1.58
C ILE A 193 6.01 16.31 0.25
N PRO A 194 7.16 17.00 0.22
CA PRO A 194 7.96 17.22 -0.98
C PRO A 194 8.46 15.91 -1.63
N ASP A 195 8.83 15.97 -2.92
CA ASP A 195 9.27 14.81 -3.70
C ASP A 195 10.56 14.19 -3.17
N ASP A 196 11.46 14.99 -2.65
CA ASP A 196 12.74 14.58 -2.07
C ASP A 196 12.59 13.98 -0.67
N GLU A 197 11.56 14.34 0.07
CA GLU A 197 11.32 13.83 1.42
C GLU A 197 10.49 12.54 1.44
N ILE A 198 9.52 12.39 0.52
CA ILE A 198 8.59 11.23 0.54
C ILE A 198 9.32 9.89 0.39
N THR A 199 10.42 9.86 -0.31
CA THR A 199 11.19 8.63 -0.56
C THR A 199 11.83 8.06 0.70
N SER A 200 12.08 8.90 1.70
CA SER A 200 12.63 8.50 3.01
C SER A 200 11.57 8.03 4.00
N LEU A 201 10.28 8.33 3.75
CA LEU A 201 9.20 7.94 4.65
C LEU A 201 9.06 6.41 4.70
N GLU A 202 9.27 5.83 5.87
CA GLU A 202 8.96 4.43 6.12
C GLU A 202 7.53 4.28 6.65
N ILE A 203 6.80 3.31 6.12
CA ILE A 203 5.48 2.92 6.60
C ILE A 203 5.61 1.48 7.10
N PRO A 204 5.62 1.25 8.42
CA PRO A 204 5.75 -0.08 8.98
C PRO A 204 4.53 -0.95 8.68
N THR A 205 4.73 -2.27 8.61
CA THR A 205 3.66 -3.26 8.41
C THR A 205 2.71 -3.29 9.60
N GLY A 206 1.40 -3.44 9.33
CA GLY A 206 0.39 -3.65 10.35
C GLY A 206 0.16 -2.49 11.32
N GLN A 207 0.73 -1.30 11.08
CA GLN A 207 0.56 -0.14 11.96
C GLN A 207 -0.48 0.82 11.36
N PRO A 208 -1.66 1.00 12.00
CA PRO A 208 -2.65 1.95 11.52
C PRO A 208 -2.16 3.40 11.62
N ILE A 209 -2.25 4.13 10.52
CA ILE A 209 -2.05 5.59 10.44
C ILE A 209 -3.42 6.24 10.40
N VAL A 210 -3.72 7.10 11.35
CA VAL A 210 -4.98 7.85 11.41
C VAL A 210 -4.79 9.25 10.86
N TYR A 211 -5.69 9.64 9.98
CA TYR A 211 -5.86 11.01 9.52
C TYR A 211 -7.17 11.58 10.06
N GLU A 212 -7.09 12.69 10.75
CA GLU A 212 -8.22 13.56 11.08
C GLU A 212 -8.30 14.64 10.01
N LEU A 213 -9.38 14.62 9.22
CA LEU A 213 -9.52 15.48 8.06
C LEU A 213 -10.52 16.61 8.33
N ALA A 214 -10.28 17.78 7.74
CA ALA A 214 -11.29 18.83 7.61
C ALA A 214 -12.34 18.44 6.54
N ASP A 215 -13.41 19.20 6.41
CA ASP A 215 -14.48 18.93 5.45
C ASP A 215 -14.00 19.04 3.98
N ASP A 216 -12.96 19.84 3.74
CA ASP A 216 -12.27 19.94 2.44
C ASP A 216 -11.22 18.84 2.21
N LEU A 217 -11.10 17.89 3.16
CA LEU A 217 -10.12 16.80 3.23
C LEU A 217 -8.67 17.26 3.49
N THR A 218 -8.44 18.50 3.90
CA THR A 218 -7.14 18.91 4.42
C THR A 218 -6.83 18.16 5.71
N ALA A 219 -5.64 17.59 5.82
CA ALA A 219 -5.20 16.88 7.02
C ALA A 219 -5.02 17.89 8.18
N ARG A 220 -5.76 17.71 9.26
CA ARG A 220 -5.61 18.45 10.52
C ARG A 220 -4.58 17.80 11.41
N ASP A 221 -4.56 16.47 11.43
CA ASP A 221 -3.63 15.66 12.20
C ASP A 221 -3.36 14.34 11.51
N ARG A 222 -2.18 13.78 11.78
CA ARG A 222 -1.74 12.45 11.34
C ARG A 222 -0.88 11.81 12.41
N TYR A 223 -1.24 10.62 12.86
CA TYR A 223 -0.49 9.89 13.87
C TYR A 223 -0.60 8.37 13.68
N TYR A 224 0.35 7.63 14.21
CA TYR A 224 0.19 6.19 14.38
C TYR A 224 -0.72 5.91 15.57
N LEU A 225 -1.70 5.03 15.38
CA LEU A 225 -2.71 4.75 16.42
C LEU A 225 -2.10 4.17 17.69
N SER A 226 -0.96 3.48 17.60
CA SER A 226 -0.22 2.95 18.74
C SER A 226 0.45 4.02 19.62
N GLU A 227 0.52 5.26 19.14
CA GLU A 227 1.16 6.37 19.87
C GLU A 227 0.17 7.19 20.71
N ARG A 228 -1.15 6.83 20.68
CA ARG A 228 -2.21 7.56 21.40
C ARG A 228 -3.16 6.70 22.22
#